data_0f737a32c887eb73ba641f01caa5b5f6
#
_entry.id   0f737a32c887eb73ba641f01caa5b5f6
#
_cell.length_a   1.000
_cell.length_b   1.000
_cell.length_c   1.000
_cell.angle_alpha   90.00
_cell.angle_beta   90.00
_cell.angle_gamma   90.00
#
_symmetry.space_group_name_H-M   'P 1'
#
loop_
_entity.id
_entity.type
_entity.pdbx_description
1 polymer ?
#
loop_
_entity_poly.entity_id
_entity_poly.type
_entity_poly.pdbx_seq_one_letter_code
_entity_poly.pdbx_strand_id
1 'polypeptide(L)'
;MTGGSGRRYGGQRLMLLPRTEHLPGRPSWDCLVCDRTWPCPEARADLSAQYARFPAGLAIYMSSVLYDAVEDLNATGEPTPAGLYERFLQWVG
;
A
#
# COMPACT_ATOMS: atom_id res chain seq x y z
N MET A 1 32.78 2.35 1.87
CA MET A 1 32.26 2.36 1.77
C MET A 1 31.23 1.79 1.50
N THR A 2 31.02 1.31 1.66
CA THR A 2 29.94 0.51 1.52
C THR A 2 28.65 1.14 1.80
N GLY A 3 28.58 2.10 2.63
CA GLY A 3 27.34 2.75 2.91
C GLY A 3 26.67 3.32 1.69
N GLY A 4 27.44 3.64 0.69
CA GLY A 4 26.87 4.18 -0.51
C GLY A 4 25.92 3.27 -1.21
N SER A 5 26.13 1.98 -1.07
CA SER A 5 25.25 1.04 -1.75
C SER A 5 23.82 1.12 -1.26
N GLY A 6 23.65 1.27 0.01
CA GLY A 6 22.31 1.31 0.55
C GLY A 6 21.51 2.46 0.00
N ARG A 7 22.16 3.55 -0.24
CA ARG A 7 21.44 4.72 -0.73
C ARG A 7 20.96 4.56 -2.14
N ARG A 8 21.67 3.82 -2.92
CA ARG A 8 21.20 3.58 -4.28
C ARG A 8 19.95 2.74 -4.30
N TYR A 9 19.87 1.80 -3.38
CA TYR A 9 18.63 1.03 -3.29
C TYR A 9 17.47 1.93 -2.92
N GLY A 10 17.74 2.94 -2.13
CA GLY A 10 16.70 3.87 -1.79
C GLY A 10 16.07 4.51 -3.00
N GLY A 11 16.85 4.83 -4.02
CA GLY A 11 16.32 5.38 -5.23
C GLY A 11 15.34 4.46 -5.93
N GLN A 12 15.67 3.18 -5.98
CA GLN A 12 14.77 2.22 -6.59
C GLN A 12 13.48 2.06 -5.80
N ARG A 13 13.61 2.07 -4.50
CA ARG A 13 12.41 1.94 -3.67
C ARG A 13 11.46 3.09 -3.83
N LEU A 14 11.97 4.27 -4.21
CA LEU A 14 11.08 5.40 -4.43
C LEU A 14 10.04 5.14 -5.50
N MET A 15 10.33 4.25 -6.45
CA MET A 15 9.37 3.91 -7.46
C MET A 15 8.18 3.13 -6.91
N LEU A 16 8.38 2.47 -5.78
CA LEU A 16 7.34 1.67 -5.15
C LEU A 16 6.65 2.39 -4.01
N LEU A 17 7.15 3.56 -3.61
CA LEU A 17 6.53 4.29 -2.52
C LEU A 17 5.34 5.10 -3.04
N PRO A 18 4.23 5.10 -2.30
CA PRO A 18 3.09 5.89 -2.73
C PRO A 18 3.40 7.38 -2.61
N ARG A 19 2.93 8.14 -3.58
CA ARG A 19 3.07 9.60 -3.58
C ARG A 19 1.80 10.23 -3.05
N THR A 20 1.48 9.89 -1.83
CA THR A 20 0.29 10.40 -1.19
C THR A 20 0.58 10.55 0.28
N GLU A 21 -0.07 11.50 0.92
CA GLU A 21 0.00 11.62 2.36
C GLU A 21 -0.96 10.67 3.05
N HIS A 22 -1.88 10.08 2.30
CA HIS A 22 -2.86 9.14 2.84
C HIS A 22 -2.24 7.75 2.91
N LEU A 23 -1.54 7.48 3.99
CA LEU A 23 -0.83 6.24 4.19
C LEU A 23 -1.52 5.42 5.27
N PRO A 24 -1.37 4.09 5.21
CA PRO A 24 -2.02 3.24 6.22
C PRO A 24 -1.31 3.29 7.55
N GLY A 25 -2.08 3.35 8.62
CA GLY A 25 -1.55 3.16 9.97
C GLY A 25 -1.64 1.70 10.32
N ARG A 26 -0.51 1.11 10.67
CA ARG A 26 -0.49 -0.31 11.00
C ARG A 26 -0.56 -0.48 12.50
N PRO A 27 -1.17 -1.53 12.99
CA PRO A 27 -1.75 -2.65 12.26
C PRO A 27 -3.22 -2.50 11.89
N SER A 28 -3.86 -1.36 12.17
CA SER A 28 -5.28 -1.20 11.93
C SER A 28 -5.60 -1.03 10.45
N TRP A 29 -4.67 -0.46 9.70
CA TRP A 29 -4.83 -0.16 8.29
C TRP A 29 -5.90 0.89 8.03
N ASP A 30 -6.02 1.83 8.96
CA ASP A 30 -6.81 3.03 8.74
C ASP A 30 -5.89 4.14 8.26
N CYS A 31 -6.43 5.02 7.44
CA CYS A 31 -5.64 6.12 6.89
C CYS A 31 -5.16 7.05 8.00
N LEU A 32 -3.88 7.40 7.98
CA LEU A 32 -3.29 8.27 9.00
C LEU A 32 -3.80 9.70 8.92
N VAL A 33 -4.34 10.10 7.77
CA VAL A 33 -4.77 11.48 7.56
C VAL A 33 -6.25 11.64 7.80
N CYS A 34 -7.08 10.76 7.27
CA CYS A 34 -8.53 10.94 7.32
C CYS A 34 -9.24 9.89 8.16
N ASP A 35 -8.50 8.97 8.76
CA ASP A 35 -9.02 7.91 9.63
C ASP A 35 -9.98 6.95 8.96
N ARG A 36 -10.17 7.06 7.65
CA ARG A 36 -11.01 6.11 6.93
C ARG A 36 -10.22 4.85 6.66
N THR A 37 -10.95 3.78 6.34
CA THR A 37 -10.33 2.54 5.94
C THR A 37 -9.38 2.78 4.76
N TRP A 38 -8.15 2.31 4.88
CA TRP A 38 -7.18 2.47 3.80
C TRP A 38 -7.27 1.28 2.84
N PRO A 39 -7.18 1.45 1.53
CA PRO A 39 -6.95 2.72 0.85
C PRO A 39 -8.23 3.55 0.78
N CYS A 40 -8.14 4.77 1.28
CA CYS A 40 -9.24 5.71 1.20
C CYS A 40 -9.35 6.26 -0.23
N PRO A 41 -10.45 6.94 -0.56
CA PRO A 41 -10.60 7.43 -1.94
C PRO A 41 -9.46 8.31 -2.41
N GLU A 42 -8.90 9.13 -1.55
CA GLU A 42 -7.78 9.98 -1.92
C GLU A 42 -6.53 9.15 -2.23
N ALA A 43 -6.26 8.15 -1.41
CA ALA A 43 -5.11 7.28 -1.67
C ALA A 43 -5.28 6.53 -2.99
N ARG A 44 -6.50 6.05 -3.27
CA ARG A 44 -6.75 5.35 -4.54
C ARG A 44 -6.51 6.26 -5.72
N ALA A 45 -6.98 7.50 -5.64
CA ALA A 45 -6.78 8.45 -6.72
C ALA A 45 -5.31 8.76 -6.93
N ASP A 46 -4.58 8.99 -5.83
CA ASP A 46 -3.17 9.32 -5.92
C ASP A 46 -2.36 8.16 -6.48
N LEU A 47 -2.66 6.95 -6.04
CA LEU A 47 -1.94 5.78 -6.52
C LEU A 47 -2.27 5.48 -7.97
N SER A 48 -3.52 5.64 -8.37
CA SER A 48 -3.90 5.43 -9.76
C SER A 48 -3.17 6.42 -10.67
N ALA A 49 -3.05 7.66 -10.23
CA ALA A 49 -2.32 8.66 -11.01
C ALA A 49 -0.84 8.33 -11.07
N GLN A 50 -0.26 7.88 -9.97
CA GLN A 50 1.16 7.56 -9.92
C GLN A 50 1.51 6.43 -10.88
N TYR A 51 0.63 5.45 -10.99
CA TYR A 51 0.88 4.28 -11.82
C TYR A 51 0.13 4.31 -13.14
N ALA A 52 -0.31 5.50 -13.58
CA ALA A 52 -1.14 5.59 -14.78
C ALA A 52 -0.46 4.98 -16.00
N ARG A 53 0.87 5.08 -16.07
CA ARG A 53 1.62 4.53 -17.21
C ARG A 53 2.07 3.11 -17.01
N PHE A 54 1.84 2.57 -15.82
CA PHE A 54 2.29 1.21 -15.51
C PHE A 54 1.27 0.57 -14.58
N PRO A 55 0.07 0.27 -15.09
CA PRO A 55 -0.98 -0.26 -14.21
C PRO A 55 -0.61 -1.58 -13.55
N ALA A 56 0.20 -2.41 -14.22
CA ALA A 56 0.64 -3.65 -13.60
C ALA A 56 1.46 -3.40 -12.35
N GLY A 57 2.19 -2.29 -12.32
CA GLY A 57 2.96 -1.93 -11.13
C GLY A 57 2.08 -1.65 -9.93
N LEU A 58 0.92 -1.03 -10.17
CA LEU A 58 -0.02 -0.80 -9.08
C LEU A 58 -0.56 -2.10 -8.53
N ALA A 59 -0.89 -3.05 -9.41
CA ALA A 59 -1.37 -4.35 -8.96
C ALA A 59 -0.30 -5.07 -8.14
N ILE A 60 0.95 -5.01 -8.56
CA ILE A 60 2.04 -5.62 -7.82
C ILE A 60 2.19 -4.97 -6.45
N TYR A 61 2.19 -3.64 -6.42
CA TYR A 61 2.32 -2.92 -5.17
C TYR A 61 1.18 -3.25 -4.22
N MET A 62 -0.05 -3.19 -4.70
CA MET A 62 -1.21 -3.44 -3.85
C MET A 62 -1.29 -4.89 -3.41
N SER A 63 -0.76 -5.83 -4.21
CA SER A 63 -0.72 -7.22 -3.78
C SER A 63 0.24 -7.40 -2.60
N SER A 64 1.38 -6.75 -2.62
CA SER A 64 2.31 -6.85 -1.50
C SER A 64 1.74 -6.18 -0.25
N VAL A 65 1.03 -5.07 -0.43
CA VAL A 65 0.38 -4.39 0.68
C VAL A 65 -0.73 -5.25 1.28
N LEU A 66 -1.49 -5.93 0.42
CA LEU A 66 -2.52 -6.85 0.88
C LEU A 66 -1.91 -7.96 1.74
N TYR A 67 -0.78 -8.49 1.31
CA TYR A 67 -0.11 -9.54 2.08
C TYR A 67 0.26 -9.02 3.47
N ASP A 68 0.82 -7.82 3.54
CA ASP A 68 1.18 -7.21 4.82
C ASP A 68 -0.05 -7.02 5.71
N ALA A 69 -1.16 -6.61 5.12
CA ALA A 69 -2.40 -6.41 5.87
C ALA A 69 -2.92 -7.72 6.44
N VAL A 70 -2.86 -8.79 5.65
CA VAL A 70 -3.28 -10.09 6.13
C VAL A 70 -2.43 -10.52 7.32
N GLU A 71 -1.13 -10.31 7.24
CA GLU A 71 -0.25 -10.67 8.33
C GLU A 71 -0.54 -9.86 9.59
N ASP A 72 -0.75 -8.57 9.44
CA ASP A 72 -1.04 -7.71 10.58
C ASP A 72 -2.33 -8.13 11.27
N LEU A 73 -3.37 -8.39 10.50
CA LEU A 73 -4.67 -8.73 11.06
C LEU A 73 -4.64 -10.10 11.71
N ASN A 74 -3.88 -11.04 11.13
CA ASN A 74 -3.73 -12.35 11.77
C ASN A 74 -2.95 -12.24 13.07
N ALA A 75 -1.97 -11.37 13.13
CA ALA A 75 -1.16 -11.20 14.34
C ALA A 75 -1.97 -10.66 15.51
N THR A 76 -3.05 -9.93 15.24
CA THR A 76 -3.90 -9.42 16.29
C THR A 76 -4.88 -10.46 16.81
N GLY A 77 -4.89 -11.66 16.23
CA GLY A 77 -5.80 -12.71 16.64
C GLY A 77 -7.17 -12.61 16.01
N GLU A 78 -7.39 -11.64 15.16
CA GLU A 78 -8.66 -11.46 14.49
C GLU A 78 -8.70 -12.29 13.22
N PRO A 79 -9.87 -12.85 12.87
CA PRO A 79 -9.97 -13.51 11.56
C PRO A 79 -9.80 -12.50 10.44
N THR A 80 -9.30 -12.96 9.31
CA THR A 80 -9.15 -12.09 8.16
C THR A 80 -10.52 -11.59 7.73
N PRO A 81 -10.72 -10.27 7.64
CA PRO A 81 -12.03 -9.75 7.26
C PRO A 81 -12.42 -10.16 5.83
N ALA A 82 -13.69 -10.45 5.65
CA ALA A 82 -14.21 -10.70 4.32
C ALA A 82 -14.07 -9.42 3.50
N GLY A 83 -13.81 -9.57 2.21
CA GLY A 83 -13.72 -8.41 1.35
C GLY A 83 -12.38 -7.72 1.35
N LEU A 84 -11.37 -8.30 1.99
CA LEU A 84 -10.05 -7.67 2.01
C LEU A 84 -9.47 -7.57 0.61
N TYR A 85 -9.69 -8.59 -0.22
CA TYR A 85 -9.23 -8.54 -1.60
C TYR A 85 -9.89 -7.39 -2.35
N GLU A 86 -11.19 -7.22 -2.20
CA GLU A 86 -11.91 -6.14 -2.86
C GLU A 86 -11.41 -4.78 -2.39
N ARG A 87 -11.14 -4.68 -1.11
CA ARG A 87 -10.66 -3.43 -0.53
C ARG A 87 -9.33 -3.00 -1.13
N PHE A 88 -8.42 -3.95 -1.35
CA PHE A 88 -7.06 -3.63 -1.78
C PHE A 88 -6.85 -3.74 -3.28
N LEU A 89 -7.56 -4.62 -3.97
CA LEU A 89 -7.24 -4.93 -5.36
C LEU A 89 -8.36 -4.69 -6.35
N GLN A 90 -9.63 -4.70 -5.92
CA GLN A 90 -10.71 -4.64 -6.89
C GLN A 90 -10.75 -3.33 -7.66
N TRP A 91 -10.33 -2.24 -7.03
CA TRP A 91 -10.33 -0.92 -7.67
C TRP A 91 -9.12 -0.73 -8.59
N VAL A 92 -8.15 -1.60 -8.52
CA VAL A 92 -6.95 -1.52 -9.34
C VAL A 92 -7.29 -1.97 -10.76
N GLY A 93 -6.93 -1.16 -11.70
CA GLY A 93 -7.10 -1.60 -13.01
C GLY A 93 -7.81 -1.06 -13.98
#